data_fe294377a62eb1b00e39b3f6976088e8
#
_entry.id   fe294377a62eb1b00e39b3f6976088e8
#
_cell.length_a   1.000
_cell.length_b   1.000
_cell.length_c   1.000
_cell.angle_alpha   90.00
_cell.angle_beta   90.00
_cell.angle_gamma   90.00
#
_symmetry.space_group_name_H-M   'P 1'
#
loop_
_entity.id
_entity.type
_entity.pdbx_description
1 polymer ?
#
loop_
_entity_poly.entity_id
_entity_poly.type
_entity_poly.pdbx_seq_one_letter_code
_entity_poly.pdbx_strand_id
1 'polypeptide(L)'
;SIGKPGAGTCPVRGHSNVQGDRTMGIYEKPSPKFLEQIERSFGFKPPQEHGYDTVECIRAMHEGKAKVFIGMGGNFLSATPDTVYTAEALRKCALTVHVSTKLNRSHLIHGEEAIILPTYGRSDLDVINGERQFISCENSMGVVQLSKGSLRPISDQLLSEPVIVSR
;
A
#
# COMPACT_ATOMS: atom_id res chain seq x y z
N SER A 1 -2.13 30.22 16.36
CA SER A 1 -1.83 29.29 17.47
C SER A 1 -0.34 29.07 17.67
N ILE A 2 0.48 29.10 16.60
CA ILE A 2 1.94 28.90 16.70
C ILE A 2 2.57 29.99 17.58
N GLY A 3 3.41 29.61 18.54
CA GLY A 3 4.10 30.51 19.45
C GLY A 3 3.31 30.87 20.73
N LYS A 4 2.09 30.40 20.90
CA LYS A 4 1.32 30.60 22.15
C LYS A 4 1.60 29.46 23.14
N PRO A 5 1.67 29.71 24.44
CA PRO A 5 1.80 28.66 25.45
C PRO A 5 0.67 27.61 25.32
N GLY A 6 1.04 26.34 25.31
CA GLY A 6 0.10 25.23 25.14
C GLY A 6 -0.44 25.01 23.74
N ALA A 7 0.00 25.82 22.76
CA ALA A 7 -0.36 25.64 21.37
C ALA A 7 0.76 24.95 20.57
N GLY A 8 0.43 24.37 19.44
CA GLY A 8 1.39 23.71 18.57
C GLY A 8 0.77 23.29 17.25
N THR A 9 1.53 22.60 16.43
CA THR A 9 1.06 21.95 15.21
C THR A 9 0.62 20.53 15.53
N CYS A 10 -0.52 20.12 14.99
CA CYS A 10 -0.99 18.73 15.05
C CYS A 10 -0.92 18.14 13.64
N PRO A 11 0.15 17.42 13.29
CA PRO A 11 0.27 16.83 11.96
C PRO A 11 -0.75 15.68 11.81
N VAL A 12 -1.51 15.70 10.73
CA VAL A 12 -2.37 14.59 10.32
C VAL A 12 -1.68 13.88 9.17
N ARG A 13 -1.23 12.65 9.42
CA ARG A 13 -0.49 11.85 8.43
C ARG A 13 -1.47 11.01 7.60
N GLY A 14 -1.23 10.94 6.28
CA GLY A 14 -2.02 10.16 5.35
C GLY A 14 -1.79 8.65 5.46
N HIS A 15 -0.56 8.25 5.75
CA HIS A 15 -0.16 6.86 5.94
C HIS A 15 0.06 6.55 7.41
N SER A 16 -0.35 5.34 7.81
CA SER A 16 -0.18 4.88 9.18
C SER A 16 0.97 3.87 9.36
N ASN A 17 1.72 3.52 8.31
CA ASN A 17 2.84 2.58 8.42
C ASN A 17 3.82 2.61 7.24
N VAL A 18 4.44 3.73 6.96
CA VAL A 18 5.46 3.85 5.90
C VAL A 18 6.68 2.95 6.17
N GLN A 19 7.05 2.76 7.45
CA GLN A 19 8.15 1.86 7.80
C GLN A 19 7.80 0.40 7.51
N GLY A 20 6.55 -0.01 7.73
CA GLY A 20 6.07 -1.34 7.37
C GLY A 20 6.04 -1.56 5.87
N ASP A 21 5.58 -0.58 5.09
CA ASP A 21 5.61 -0.63 3.63
C ASP A 21 7.03 -0.88 3.12
N ARG A 22 8.01 -0.15 3.62
CA ARG A 22 9.42 -0.34 3.27
C ARG A 22 9.98 -1.69 3.70
N THR A 23 9.57 -2.20 4.85
CA THR A 23 9.95 -3.54 5.33
C THR A 23 9.43 -4.62 4.38
N MET A 24 8.23 -4.44 3.83
CA MET A 24 7.64 -5.34 2.84
C MET A 24 8.16 -5.12 1.41
N GLY A 25 9.11 -4.20 1.22
CA GLY A 25 9.70 -3.90 -0.09
C GLY A 25 8.90 -2.91 -0.95
N ILE A 26 7.84 -2.31 -0.43
CA ILE A 26 7.06 -1.29 -1.13
C ILE A 26 7.79 0.05 -1.02
N TYR A 27 8.80 0.21 -1.86
CA TYR A 27 9.66 1.39 -1.89
C TYR A 27 10.31 1.55 -3.28
N GLU A 28 10.24 2.74 -3.86
CA GLU A 28 10.74 3.02 -5.21
C GLU A 28 12.27 3.08 -5.30
N LYS A 29 12.95 3.23 -4.17
CA LYS A 29 14.44 3.35 -4.08
C LYS A 29 15.04 2.39 -3.07
N PRO A 30 14.85 1.06 -3.24
CA PRO A 30 15.41 0.08 -2.31
C PRO A 30 16.95 0.13 -2.33
N SER A 31 17.56 -0.16 -1.18
CA SER A 31 19.02 -0.18 -1.08
C SER A 31 19.60 -1.40 -1.82
N PRO A 32 20.84 -1.32 -2.36
CA PRO A 32 21.50 -2.46 -3.00
C PRO A 32 21.55 -3.71 -2.09
N LYS A 33 21.82 -3.51 -0.81
CA LYS A 33 21.84 -4.61 0.18
C LYS A 33 20.48 -5.30 0.29
N PHE A 34 19.38 -4.55 0.23
CA PHE A 34 18.04 -5.12 0.27
C PHE A 34 17.73 -5.91 -1.02
N LEU A 35 18.12 -5.39 -2.18
CA LEU A 35 17.96 -6.09 -3.46
C LEU A 35 18.74 -7.40 -3.51
N GLU A 36 19.98 -7.43 -2.99
CA GLU A 36 20.76 -8.66 -2.85
C GLU A 36 20.08 -9.70 -1.94
N GLN A 37 19.43 -9.24 -0.86
CA GLN A 37 18.69 -10.13 0.03
C GLN A 37 17.45 -10.72 -0.65
N ILE A 38 16.72 -9.90 -1.44
CA ILE A 38 15.60 -10.39 -2.26
C ILE A 38 16.09 -11.46 -3.24
N GLU A 39 17.16 -11.19 -3.98
CA GLU A 39 17.73 -12.14 -4.93
C GLU A 39 18.08 -13.48 -4.25
N ARG A 40 18.73 -13.43 -3.10
CA ARG A 40 19.10 -14.64 -2.34
C ARG A 40 17.88 -15.41 -1.81
N SER A 41 16.84 -14.69 -1.36
CA SER A 41 15.69 -15.31 -0.69
C SER A 41 14.66 -15.85 -1.67
N PHE A 42 14.48 -15.17 -2.80
CA PHE A 42 13.44 -15.50 -3.77
C PHE A 42 13.96 -16.09 -5.09
N GLY A 43 15.29 -16.10 -5.30
CA GLY A 43 15.90 -16.73 -6.45
C GLY A 43 15.71 -16.01 -7.78
N PHE A 44 15.34 -14.73 -7.77
CA PHE A 44 15.27 -13.89 -8.96
C PHE A 44 16.06 -12.60 -8.76
N LYS A 45 16.63 -12.06 -9.84
CA LYS A 45 17.34 -10.78 -9.80
C LYS A 45 16.34 -9.62 -9.92
N PRO A 46 16.15 -8.83 -8.83
CA PRO A 46 15.27 -7.67 -8.88
C PRO A 46 15.86 -6.55 -9.75
N PRO A 47 15.01 -5.63 -10.28
CA PRO A 47 15.47 -4.45 -10.98
C PRO A 47 16.44 -3.62 -10.11
N GLN A 48 17.52 -3.13 -10.70
CA GLN A 48 18.53 -2.33 -10.01
C GLN A 48 18.27 -0.82 -10.14
N GLU A 49 17.46 -0.43 -11.09
CA GLU A 49 17.07 0.96 -11.31
C GLU A 49 15.99 1.38 -10.31
N HIS A 50 15.94 2.67 -10.01
CA HIS A 50 14.88 3.21 -9.18
C HIS A 50 13.52 3.11 -9.89
N GLY A 51 12.49 2.79 -9.12
CA GLY A 51 11.11 2.85 -9.59
C GLY A 51 10.61 4.29 -9.65
N TYR A 52 9.35 4.43 -10.06
CA TYR A 52 8.67 5.71 -10.13
C TYR A 52 8.15 6.17 -8.75
N ASP A 53 8.25 7.45 -8.47
CA ASP A 53 7.46 8.06 -7.40
C ASP A 53 5.98 8.17 -7.81
N THR A 54 5.12 8.68 -6.94
CA THR A 54 3.68 8.76 -7.19
C THR A 54 3.35 9.59 -8.44
N VAL A 55 4.01 10.73 -8.63
CA VAL A 55 3.76 11.62 -9.78
C VAL A 55 4.27 11.00 -11.07
N GLU A 56 5.47 10.45 -11.03
CA GLU A 56 6.08 9.75 -12.16
C GLU A 56 5.28 8.51 -12.55
N CYS A 57 4.77 7.75 -11.57
CA CYS A 57 3.94 6.58 -11.80
C CYS A 57 2.64 6.96 -12.54
N ILE A 58 1.93 8.01 -12.10
CA ILE A 58 0.71 8.47 -12.76
C ILE A 58 1.01 8.93 -14.18
N ARG A 59 2.12 9.64 -14.39
CA ARG A 59 2.56 10.05 -15.71
C ARG A 59 2.90 8.85 -16.60
N ALA A 60 3.62 7.87 -16.06
CA ALA A 60 3.98 6.66 -16.80
C ALA A 60 2.75 5.82 -17.20
N MET A 61 1.72 5.75 -16.33
CA MET A 61 0.43 5.15 -16.71
C MET A 61 -0.25 5.95 -17.81
N HIS A 62 -0.30 7.28 -17.69
CA HIS A 62 -0.92 8.15 -18.68
C HIS A 62 -0.24 8.06 -20.06
N GLU A 63 1.08 7.91 -20.09
CA GLU A 63 1.89 7.71 -21.28
C GLU A 63 1.84 6.24 -21.80
N GLY A 64 1.17 5.34 -21.09
CA GLY A 64 1.06 3.93 -21.46
C GLY A 64 2.35 3.12 -21.23
N LYS A 65 3.32 3.66 -20.47
CA LYS A 65 4.56 2.96 -20.09
C LYS A 65 4.33 1.97 -18.96
N ALA A 66 3.58 2.37 -17.92
CA ALA A 66 3.14 1.49 -16.85
C ALA A 66 1.81 0.83 -17.26
N LYS A 67 1.79 -0.50 -17.31
CA LYS A 67 0.66 -1.30 -17.79
C LYS A 67 -0.16 -1.94 -16.67
N VAL A 68 0.44 -2.11 -15.51
CA VAL A 68 -0.19 -2.73 -14.35
C VAL A 68 -0.15 -1.75 -13.19
N PHE A 69 -1.29 -1.53 -12.57
CA PHE A 69 -1.42 -0.77 -11.33
C PHE A 69 -1.82 -1.72 -10.20
N ILE A 70 -1.10 -1.68 -9.09
CA ILE A 70 -1.44 -2.41 -7.86
C ILE A 70 -1.58 -1.38 -6.74
N GLY A 71 -2.82 -1.20 -6.26
CA GLY A 71 -3.13 -0.31 -5.15
C GLY A 71 -3.45 -1.11 -3.88
N MET A 72 -2.68 -0.89 -2.81
CA MET A 72 -2.91 -1.54 -1.53
C MET A 72 -3.47 -0.54 -0.53
N GLY A 73 -4.72 -0.76 -0.16
CA GLY A 73 -5.45 0.17 0.72
C GLY A 73 -5.70 1.54 0.11
N GLY A 74 -6.13 2.47 0.95
CA GLY A 74 -6.32 3.86 0.58
C GLY A 74 -7.40 4.13 -0.48
N ASN A 75 -7.41 5.36 -0.95
CA ASN A 75 -8.28 5.84 -2.02
C ASN A 75 -7.44 6.62 -3.03
N PHE A 76 -6.63 5.91 -3.79
CA PHE A 76 -5.61 6.47 -4.68
C PHE A 76 -6.18 7.57 -5.58
N LEU A 77 -7.30 7.30 -6.26
CA LEU A 77 -7.91 8.25 -7.19
C LEU A 77 -8.22 9.61 -6.55
N SER A 78 -8.80 9.60 -5.34
CA SER A 78 -9.20 10.83 -4.65
C SER A 78 -8.08 11.44 -3.81
N ALA A 79 -7.02 10.68 -3.52
CA ALA A 79 -5.87 11.13 -2.74
C ALA A 79 -4.83 11.86 -3.58
N THR A 80 -4.89 11.72 -4.91
CA THR A 80 -3.96 12.41 -5.83
C THR A 80 -4.44 13.82 -6.15
N PRO A 81 -3.50 14.77 -6.42
CA PRO A 81 -3.84 16.18 -6.66
C PRO A 81 -4.78 16.41 -7.84
N ASP A 82 -4.63 15.65 -8.93
CA ASP A 82 -5.44 15.76 -10.14
C ASP A 82 -6.22 14.46 -10.36
N THR A 83 -7.45 14.44 -9.88
CA THR A 83 -8.35 13.28 -9.97
C THR A 83 -8.71 12.93 -11.42
N VAL A 84 -8.86 13.92 -12.30
CA VAL A 84 -9.23 13.69 -13.70
C VAL A 84 -8.08 13.04 -14.45
N TYR A 85 -6.89 13.64 -14.35
CA TYR A 85 -5.68 13.11 -14.97
C TYR A 85 -5.34 11.70 -14.44
N THR A 86 -5.48 11.48 -13.14
CA THR A 86 -5.25 10.16 -12.54
C THR A 86 -6.26 9.12 -13.01
N ALA A 87 -7.54 9.51 -13.16
CA ALA A 87 -8.56 8.62 -13.71
C ALA A 87 -8.26 8.21 -15.14
N GLU A 88 -7.82 9.15 -15.98
CA GLU A 88 -7.39 8.87 -17.36
C GLU A 88 -6.18 7.93 -17.39
N ALA A 89 -5.21 8.15 -16.50
CA ALA A 89 -4.04 7.31 -16.38
C ALA A 89 -4.39 5.86 -16.02
N LEU A 90 -5.25 5.67 -15.01
CA LEU A 90 -5.71 4.34 -14.59
C LEU A 90 -6.44 3.60 -15.71
N ARG A 91 -7.28 4.28 -16.50
CA ARG A 91 -7.99 3.66 -17.63
C ARG A 91 -7.08 3.17 -18.76
N LYS A 92 -5.83 3.67 -18.82
CA LYS A 92 -4.83 3.23 -19.80
C LYS A 92 -4.02 2.02 -19.35
N CYS A 93 -4.19 1.57 -18.12
CA CYS A 93 -3.58 0.32 -17.66
C CYS A 93 -4.26 -0.88 -18.31
N ALA A 94 -3.50 -1.92 -18.63
CA ALA A 94 -4.06 -3.21 -19.03
C ALA A 94 -4.72 -3.91 -17.83
N LEU A 95 -4.14 -3.75 -16.64
CA LEU A 95 -4.65 -4.36 -15.42
C LEU A 95 -4.57 -3.39 -14.24
N THR A 96 -5.66 -3.29 -13.48
CA THR A 96 -5.69 -2.64 -12.16
C THR A 96 -6.05 -3.64 -11.08
N VAL A 97 -5.23 -3.72 -10.04
CA VAL A 97 -5.44 -4.58 -8.88
C VAL A 97 -5.63 -3.71 -7.65
N HIS A 98 -6.69 -3.91 -6.92
CA HIS A 98 -6.95 -3.23 -5.66
C HIS A 98 -7.03 -4.23 -4.52
N VAL A 99 -6.14 -4.13 -3.55
CA VAL A 99 -6.20 -4.85 -2.28
C VAL A 99 -6.85 -3.92 -1.25
N SER A 100 -8.03 -4.23 -0.79
CA SER A 100 -8.81 -3.27 0.01
C SER A 100 -9.69 -3.93 1.06
N THR A 101 -9.82 -3.27 2.20
CA THR A 101 -10.78 -3.65 3.25
C THR A 101 -12.20 -3.18 2.94
N LYS A 102 -12.34 -2.11 2.15
CA LYS A 102 -13.62 -1.50 1.76
C LYS A 102 -13.53 -0.93 0.35
N LEU A 103 -14.64 -0.97 -0.37
CA LEU A 103 -14.76 -0.32 -1.66
C LEU A 103 -14.81 1.22 -1.49
N ASN A 104 -14.20 1.93 -2.43
CA ASN A 104 -14.22 3.37 -2.52
C ASN A 104 -14.20 3.83 -3.99
N ARG A 105 -14.08 5.13 -4.25
CA ARG A 105 -14.13 5.69 -5.61
C ARG A 105 -13.05 5.15 -6.54
N SER A 106 -11.88 4.76 -6.03
CA SER A 106 -10.80 4.21 -6.85
C SER A 106 -11.20 2.92 -7.56
N HIS A 107 -12.10 2.13 -6.97
CA HIS A 107 -12.57 0.88 -7.55
C HIS A 107 -13.56 1.06 -8.72
N LEU A 108 -14.07 2.28 -8.93
CA LEU A 108 -14.96 2.62 -10.05
C LEU A 108 -14.19 3.00 -11.33
N ILE A 109 -12.89 3.23 -11.19
CA ILE A 109 -12.01 3.60 -12.30
C ILE A 109 -10.93 2.53 -12.41
N HIS A 110 -10.96 1.81 -13.51
CA HIS A 110 -10.06 0.68 -13.73
C HIS A 110 -9.50 0.68 -15.16
N GLY A 111 -8.49 -0.14 -15.39
CA GLY A 111 -7.92 -0.44 -16.70
C GLY A 111 -8.82 -1.34 -17.55
N GLU A 112 -8.24 -1.98 -18.54
CA GLU A 112 -8.95 -2.95 -19.39
C GLU A 112 -9.51 -4.11 -18.57
N GLU A 113 -8.68 -4.61 -17.62
CA GLU A 113 -9.06 -5.62 -16.65
C GLU A 113 -8.93 -5.07 -15.22
N ALA A 114 -9.74 -5.60 -14.30
CA ALA A 114 -9.72 -5.21 -12.89
C ALA A 114 -9.84 -6.41 -11.97
N ILE A 115 -9.02 -6.41 -10.91
CA ILE A 115 -9.09 -7.37 -9.81
C ILE A 115 -9.27 -6.59 -8.52
N ILE A 116 -10.24 -6.98 -7.71
CA ILE A 116 -10.43 -6.46 -6.36
C ILE A 116 -10.24 -7.62 -5.39
N LEU A 117 -9.18 -7.54 -4.59
CA LEU A 117 -8.84 -8.52 -3.55
C LEU A 117 -9.26 -7.96 -2.18
N PRO A 118 -10.29 -8.53 -1.56
CA PRO A 118 -10.63 -8.17 -0.19
C PRO A 118 -9.55 -8.66 0.77
N THR A 119 -9.25 -7.86 1.79
CA THR A 119 -8.21 -8.15 2.79
C THR A 119 -8.69 -7.84 4.20
N TYR A 120 -7.99 -8.35 5.20
CA TYR A 120 -8.21 -8.01 6.59
C TYR A 120 -7.92 -6.54 6.87
N GLY A 121 -8.72 -5.96 7.78
CA GLY A 121 -8.32 -4.75 8.49
C GLY A 121 -7.43 -5.08 9.69
N ARG A 122 -6.67 -4.12 10.19
CA ARG A 122 -5.82 -4.30 11.38
C ARG A 122 -6.60 -4.66 12.67
N SER A 123 -7.91 -4.46 12.65
CA SER A 123 -8.82 -4.82 13.73
C SER A 123 -9.24 -6.30 13.70
N ASP A 124 -9.06 -6.95 12.57
CA ASP A 124 -9.43 -8.35 12.39
C ASP A 124 -8.37 -9.28 12.99
N LEU A 125 -8.84 -10.42 13.49
CA LEU A 125 -7.97 -11.46 14.01
C LEU A 125 -7.28 -12.18 12.85
N ASP A 126 -5.97 -12.02 12.77
CA ASP A 126 -5.13 -12.77 11.84
C ASP A 126 -4.43 -13.92 12.56
N VAL A 127 -4.56 -15.12 12.03
CA VAL A 127 -3.97 -16.35 12.62
C VAL A 127 -3.25 -17.12 11.54
N ILE A 128 -1.96 -17.36 11.74
CA ILE A 128 -1.12 -18.17 10.85
C ILE A 128 -0.55 -19.32 11.67
N ASN A 129 -0.78 -20.55 11.23
CA ASN A 129 -0.33 -21.78 11.91
C ASN A 129 -0.75 -21.86 13.39
N GLY A 130 -1.95 -21.37 13.71
CA GLY A 130 -2.48 -21.36 15.07
C GLY A 130 -2.00 -20.22 15.95
N GLU A 131 -1.10 -19.37 15.47
CA GLU A 131 -0.58 -18.24 16.21
C GLU A 131 -1.21 -16.92 15.75
N ARG A 132 -1.63 -16.11 16.74
CA ARG A 132 -2.14 -14.75 16.47
C ARG A 132 -1.02 -13.85 15.97
N GLN A 133 -1.22 -13.31 14.79
CA GLN A 133 -0.30 -12.36 14.19
C GLN A 133 -0.56 -10.94 14.70
N PHE A 134 0.42 -10.09 14.49
CA PHE A 134 0.29 -8.65 14.64
C PHE A 134 0.77 -7.96 13.37
N ILE A 135 0.29 -6.76 13.15
CA ILE A 135 0.83 -5.85 12.15
C ILE A 135 1.43 -4.63 12.83
N SER A 136 2.46 -4.06 12.24
CA SER A 136 3.01 -2.80 12.68
C SER A 136 2.11 -1.64 12.26
N CYS A 137 2.14 -0.57 13.05
CA CYS A 137 1.39 0.64 12.78
C CYS A 137 2.19 1.84 13.33
N GLU A 138 2.33 2.90 12.56
CA GLU A 138 2.98 4.14 13.03
C GLU A 138 1.95 5.12 13.58
N ASN A 139 2.33 5.82 14.65
CA ASN A 139 1.61 7.02 15.09
C ASN A 139 2.14 8.29 14.38
N SER A 140 1.56 9.45 14.69
CA SER A 140 1.96 10.74 14.10
C SER A 140 3.42 11.14 14.39
N MET A 141 4.04 10.54 15.41
CA MET A 141 5.45 10.76 15.79
C MET A 141 6.41 9.81 15.08
N GLY A 142 5.92 8.91 14.25
CA GLY A 142 6.73 7.87 13.60
C GLY A 142 7.10 6.70 14.51
N VAL A 143 6.50 6.60 15.69
CA VAL A 143 6.71 5.47 16.60
C VAL A 143 5.91 4.28 16.13
N VAL A 144 6.58 3.16 15.91
CA VAL A 144 5.95 1.91 15.49
C VAL A 144 5.34 1.20 16.69
N GLN A 145 4.10 0.80 16.55
CA GLN A 145 3.34 0.05 17.53
C GLN A 145 2.87 -1.27 16.93
N LEU A 146 2.63 -2.25 17.78
CA LEU A 146 2.07 -3.54 17.39
C LEU A 146 0.55 -3.49 17.51
N SER A 147 -0.15 -3.83 16.43
CA SER A 147 -1.60 -3.94 16.41
C SER A 147 -1.99 -5.41 16.27
N LYS A 148 -2.70 -5.94 17.27
CA LYS A 148 -3.31 -7.28 17.23
C LYS A 148 -4.81 -7.13 17.11
N GLY A 149 -5.38 -7.60 16.01
CA GLY A 149 -6.82 -7.62 15.80
C GLY A 149 -7.53 -8.54 16.79
N SER A 150 -8.78 -8.25 17.07
CA SER A 150 -9.64 -9.03 17.96
C SER A 150 -10.98 -9.38 17.36
N LEU A 151 -11.35 -8.73 16.25
CA LEU A 151 -12.64 -9.01 15.59
C LEU A 151 -12.52 -10.27 14.74
N ARG A 152 -13.57 -11.08 14.76
CA ARG A 152 -13.62 -12.25 13.88
C ARG A 152 -13.72 -11.78 12.43
N PRO A 153 -12.85 -12.27 11.54
CA PRO A 153 -12.93 -11.96 10.11
C PRO A 153 -14.28 -12.38 9.52
N ILE A 154 -14.73 -11.65 8.51
CA ILE A 154 -15.98 -11.97 7.79
C ILE A 154 -15.86 -13.29 7.00
N SER A 155 -14.64 -13.69 6.65
CA SER A 155 -14.33 -14.95 5.98
C SER A 155 -12.95 -15.44 6.39
N ASP A 156 -12.79 -16.75 6.50
CA ASP A 156 -11.53 -17.44 6.75
C ASP A 156 -10.63 -17.56 5.50
N GLN A 157 -11.16 -17.18 4.33
CA GLN A 157 -10.42 -17.16 3.08
C GLN A 157 -9.69 -15.83 2.83
N LEU A 158 -9.96 -14.80 3.63
CA LEU A 158 -9.24 -13.54 3.53
C LEU A 158 -7.80 -13.71 4.01
N LEU A 159 -6.93 -12.86 3.49
CA LEU A 159 -5.52 -12.77 3.89
C LEU A 159 -5.23 -11.35 4.37
N SER A 160 -4.25 -11.22 5.23
CA SER A 160 -3.72 -9.90 5.60
C SER A 160 -2.83 -9.34 4.48
N GLU A 161 -2.68 -8.01 4.44
CA GLU A 161 -1.83 -7.34 3.46
C GLU A 161 -0.39 -7.88 3.44
N PRO A 162 0.29 -8.10 4.60
CA PRO A 162 1.62 -8.70 4.60
C PRO A 162 1.68 -10.10 3.97
N VAL A 163 0.65 -10.91 4.20
CA VAL A 163 0.57 -12.26 3.61
C VAL A 163 0.36 -12.18 2.10
N ILE A 164 -0.46 -11.25 1.62
CA ILE A 164 -0.67 -11.03 0.17
C ILE A 164 0.65 -10.62 -0.50
N VAL A 165 1.41 -9.71 0.11
CA VAL A 165 2.70 -9.24 -0.45
C VAL A 165 3.76 -10.33 -0.45
N SER A 166 3.75 -11.22 0.55
CA SER A 166 4.77 -12.26 0.71
C SER A 166 4.55 -13.49 -0.18
N ARG A 167 3.39 -13.63 -0.80
CA ARG A 167 3.04 -14.73 -1.73
C ARG A 167 3.26 -14.36 -3.19
#